data_f2411929382d123ab24657822020a095
#
_entry.id   f2411929382d123ab24657822020a095
#
_cell.length_a   1.000
_cell.length_b   1.000
_cell.length_c   1.000
_cell.angle_alpha   90.00
_cell.angle_beta   90.00
_cell.angle_gamma   90.00
#
_symmetry.space_group_name_H-M   'P 1'
#
loop_
_entity.id
_entity.type
_entity.pdbx_description
1 polymer ?
#
loop_
_entity_poly.entity_id
_entity_poly.type
_entity_poly.pdbx_seq_one_letter_code
_entity_poly.pdbx_strand_id
1 'polypeptide(L)' 'MTEDTSFRRKPLTPEQRQARDAIRRVEAEKAMRDHEAAQKAFYENRERLRAERLAREATSAKV' A
#
# COMPACT_ATOMS: atom_id res chain seq x y z
N MET A 1 19.21 -37.66 -17.14
CA MET A 1 18.41 -36.77 -16.85
C MET A 1 18.76 -35.38 -16.61
N THR A 2 18.97 -34.77 -17.69
CA THR A 2 19.30 -33.37 -17.70
C THR A 2 18.11 -32.47 -17.65
N GLU A 3 16.95 -33.06 -17.82
CA GLU A 3 15.71 -32.28 -17.82
C GLU A 3 15.48 -31.60 -16.51
N ASP A 4 15.86 -32.23 -15.41
CA ASP A 4 15.69 -31.63 -14.10
C ASP A 4 16.48 -30.35 -13.93
N THR A 5 17.65 -30.30 -14.54
CA THR A 5 18.47 -29.10 -14.42
C THR A 5 17.93 -27.95 -15.23
N SER A 6 17.19 -28.23 -16.31
CA SER A 6 16.63 -27.17 -17.12
C SER A 6 15.50 -26.43 -16.40
N PHE A 7 14.85 -27.07 -15.43
CA PHE A 7 13.80 -26.43 -14.65
C PHE A 7 14.31 -25.76 -13.40
N ARG A 8 15.53 -26.06 -13.01
CA ARG A 8 16.11 -25.43 -11.84
C ARG A 8 16.61 -24.05 -12.21
N ARG A 9 16.25 -23.09 -11.43
CA ARG A 9 16.75 -21.74 -11.63
C ARG A 9 18.21 -21.69 -11.20
N LYS A 10 19.02 -21.05 -12.00
CA LYS A 10 20.39 -20.82 -11.62
C LYS A 10 20.42 -19.89 -10.40
N PRO A 11 21.29 -20.14 -9.45
CA PRO A 11 21.38 -19.24 -8.32
C PRO A 11 21.82 -17.85 -8.78
N LEU A 12 21.25 -16.86 -8.15
CA LEU A 12 21.57 -15.49 -8.46
C LEU A 12 22.98 -15.16 -7.95
N THR A 13 23.69 -14.35 -8.70
CA THR A 13 24.96 -13.81 -8.21
C THR A 13 24.69 -12.86 -7.06
N PRO A 14 25.68 -12.59 -6.20
CA PRO A 14 25.50 -11.61 -5.13
C PRO A 14 25.08 -10.24 -5.63
N GLU A 15 25.58 -9.83 -6.78
CA GLU A 15 25.22 -8.55 -7.38
C GLU A 15 23.77 -8.52 -7.80
N GLN A 16 23.28 -9.62 -8.39
CA GLN A 16 21.90 -9.74 -8.79
C GLN A 16 20.98 -9.75 -7.59
N ARG A 17 21.40 -10.39 -6.50
CA ARG A 17 20.62 -10.39 -5.26
C ARG A 17 20.48 -9.00 -4.69
N GLN A 18 21.58 -8.27 -4.68
CA GLN A 18 21.59 -6.89 -4.17
C GLN A 18 20.67 -6.00 -4.99
N ALA A 19 20.72 -6.13 -6.31
CA ALA A 19 19.88 -5.36 -7.19
C ALA A 19 18.39 -5.70 -6.95
N ARG A 20 18.09 -6.98 -6.82
CA ARG A 20 16.75 -7.44 -6.57
C ARG A 20 16.22 -6.95 -5.22
N ASP A 21 17.07 -7.01 -4.20
CA ASP A 21 16.72 -6.56 -2.87
C ASP A 21 16.49 -5.05 -2.85
N ALA A 22 17.29 -4.30 -3.59
CA ALA A 22 17.13 -2.85 -3.68
C ALA A 22 15.79 -2.50 -4.32
N ILE A 23 15.43 -3.18 -5.40
CA ILE A 23 14.14 -2.97 -6.05
C ILE A 23 13.01 -3.30 -5.10
N ARG A 24 13.13 -4.40 -4.40
CA ARG A 24 12.12 -4.85 -3.45
C ARG A 24 11.91 -3.85 -2.33
N ARG A 25 13.00 -3.25 -1.83
CA ARG A 25 12.92 -2.21 -0.80
C ARG A 25 12.18 -0.98 -1.30
N VAL A 26 12.52 -0.53 -2.50
CA VAL A 26 11.87 0.63 -3.09
C VAL A 26 10.39 0.38 -3.27
N GLU A 27 10.02 -0.78 -3.77
CA GLU A 27 8.63 -1.15 -3.95
C GLU A 27 7.89 -1.23 -2.62
N ALA A 28 8.53 -1.79 -1.60
CA ALA A 28 7.94 -1.89 -0.28
C ALA A 28 7.71 -0.51 0.33
N GLU A 29 8.69 0.39 0.20
CA GLU A 29 8.55 1.76 0.69
C GLU A 29 7.43 2.50 -0.01
N LYS A 30 7.32 2.30 -1.32
CA LYS A 30 6.26 2.92 -2.09
C LYS A 30 4.89 2.38 -1.66
N ALA A 31 4.80 1.07 -1.48
CA ALA A 31 3.56 0.45 -1.03
C ALA A 31 3.14 0.96 0.35
N MET A 32 4.09 1.15 1.25
CA MET A 32 3.80 1.69 2.56
C MET A 32 3.31 3.13 2.49
N ARG A 33 3.94 3.95 1.65
CA ARG A 33 3.52 5.33 1.47
C ARG A 33 2.13 5.41 0.87
N ASP A 34 1.86 4.57 -0.13
CA ASP A 34 0.54 4.52 -0.76
C ASP A 34 -0.51 4.09 0.25
N HIS A 35 -0.19 3.13 1.07
CA HIS A 35 -1.11 2.64 2.10
C HIS A 35 -1.40 3.72 3.15
N GLU A 36 -0.36 4.42 3.61
CA GLU A 36 -0.52 5.51 4.56
C GLU A 36 -1.36 6.64 3.98
N ALA A 37 -1.11 6.99 2.72
CA ALA A 37 -1.87 8.02 2.04
C ALA A 37 -3.34 7.63 1.91
N ALA A 38 -3.59 6.36 1.58
CA ALA A 38 -4.96 5.86 1.47
C ALA A 38 -5.67 5.88 2.82
N GLN A 39 -4.97 5.48 3.88
CA GLN A 39 -5.54 5.52 5.22
C GLN A 39 -5.86 6.95 5.66
N LYS A 40 -4.95 7.85 5.39
CA LYS A 40 -5.14 9.26 5.73
C LYS A 40 -6.36 9.83 5.00
N ALA A 41 -6.46 9.56 3.72
CA ALA A 41 -7.59 10.01 2.92
C ALA A 41 -8.90 9.42 3.45
N PHE A 42 -8.87 8.16 3.84
CA PHE A 42 -10.04 7.49 4.40
C PHE A 42 -10.49 8.15 5.70
N TYR A 43 -9.58 8.43 6.61
CA TYR A 43 -9.91 9.07 7.87
C TYR A 43 -10.41 10.50 7.69
N GLU A 44 -9.77 11.25 6.81
CA GLU A 44 -10.19 12.61 6.52
C GLU A 44 -11.59 12.64 5.92
N ASN A 45 -11.88 11.73 5.01
CA ASN A 45 -13.19 11.62 4.39
C ASN A 45 -14.24 11.23 5.42
N ARG A 46 -13.90 10.32 6.30
CA ARG A 46 -14.78 9.87 7.36
C ARG A 46 -15.13 11.04 8.31
N GLU A 47 -14.14 11.82 8.69
CA GLU A 47 -14.33 12.97 9.56
C GLU A 47 -15.20 14.03 8.90
N ARG A 48 -14.96 14.27 7.62
CA ARG A 48 -15.76 15.22 6.86
C ARG A 48 -17.23 14.79 6.79
N LEU A 49 -17.48 13.52 6.49
CA LEU A 49 -18.84 13.00 6.41
C LEU A 49 -19.52 13.04 7.76
N ARG A 50 -18.80 12.78 8.82
CA ARG A 50 -19.31 12.85 10.17
C ARG A 50 -19.71 14.27 10.52
N ALA A 51 -18.87 15.23 10.18
CA ALA A 51 -19.15 16.64 10.43
C ALA A 51 -20.37 17.10 9.64
N GLU A 52 -20.50 16.67 8.39
CA GLU A 52 -21.66 16.98 7.57
C GLU A 52 -22.95 16.41 8.17
N ARG A 53 -22.87 15.19 8.68
CA ARG A 53 -24.04 14.55 9.31
C ARG A 53 -24.45 15.31 10.55
N LEU A 54 -23.49 15.68 11.40
CA LEU A 54 -23.79 16.43 12.61
C LEU A 54 -24.38 17.79 12.29
N ALA A 55 -23.87 18.45 11.26
CA ALA A 55 -24.42 19.73 10.83
C ALA A 55 -25.85 19.61 10.36
N ARG A 56 -26.17 18.53 9.62
CA ARG A 56 -27.54 18.29 9.17
C ARG A 56 -28.46 17.99 10.33
N GLU A 57 -28.01 17.20 11.28
CA GLU A 57 -28.80 16.87 12.46
C GLU A 57 -29.09 18.11 13.29
N ALA A 58 -28.10 18.98 13.44
CA ALA A 58 -28.28 20.23 14.17
C ALA A 58 -29.32 21.14 13.49
N THR A 59 -29.27 21.20 12.16
CA THR A 59 -30.21 21.96 11.41
C THR A 59 -31.63 21.38 11.53
N SER A 60 -31.73 20.06 11.45
CA SER A 60 -33.03 19.39 11.60
C SER A 60 -33.64 19.58 13.00
N ALA A 61 -32.76 19.58 14.00
CA ALA A 61 -33.21 19.72 15.38
C ALA A 61 -33.81 21.09 15.66
N LYS A 62 -33.46 22.10 14.89
CA LYS A 62 -34.00 23.45 15.06
C LYS A 62 -35.39 23.63 14.46
N VAL A 63 -35.73 22.70 13.59
CA VAL A 63 -37.07 22.71 13.00
C VAL A 63 -38.07 22.03 13.90
#